data_51b5f0577ddd47975cf97f99d680d5a9
#
_entry.id   51b5f0577ddd47975cf97f99d680d5a9
#
_cell.length_a   1.000
_cell.length_b   1.000
_cell.length_c   1.000
_cell.angle_alpha   90.00
_cell.angle_beta   90.00
_cell.angle_gamma   90.00
#
_symmetry.space_group_name_H-M   'P 1'
#
loop_
_entity.id
_entity.type
_entity.pdbx_description
1 polymer ?
#
loop_
_entity_poly.entity_id
_entity_poly.type
_entity_poly.pdbx_seq_one_letter_code
_entity_poly.pdbx_strand_id
1 'polypeptide(L)'
;MNITEVVAHNLQRICREHDLSSVDLASRADMPQKTVYSMIQGNNNCRIDNLEKVAKALLVSPTALVTPNLPTNVLMSRRVPRLMEQYAKMSMEQRDLLSEFILEMLEPRDG
;
A
#
# COMPACT_ATOMS: atom_id res chain seq x y z
N MET A 1 9.81 10.45 7.99
CA MET A 1 9.41 9.05 8.22
C MET A 1 10.13 8.16 7.22
N ASN A 2 10.86 7.15 7.68
CA ASN A 2 11.53 6.23 6.76
C ASN A 2 10.54 5.19 6.20
N ILE A 3 10.99 4.38 5.23
CA ILE A 3 10.11 3.39 4.57
C ILE A 3 9.57 2.37 5.57
N THR A 4 10.38 1.92 6.52
CA THR A 4 9.95 0.97 7.53
C THR A 4 8.79 1.52 8.36
N GLU A 5 8.88 2.78 8.75
CA GLU A 5 7.82 3.47 9.50
C GLU A 5 6.56 3.67 8.65
N VAL A 6 6.72 3.99 7.37
CA VAL A 6 5.59 4.13 6.44
C VAL A 6 4.83 2.81 6.31
N VAL A 7 5.55 1.71 6.10
CA VAL A 7 4.95 0.38 6.00
C VAL A 7 4.22 0.01 7.29
N ALA A 8 4.86 0.23 8.44
CA ALA A 8 4.26 -0.04 9.74
C ALA A 8 2.97 0.75 9.93
N HIS A 9 2.99 2.03 9.61
CA HIS A 9 1.82 2.91 9.73
C HIS A 9 0.68 2.45 8.83
N ASN A 10 0.98 2.10 7.58
CA ASN A 10 -0.02 1.62 6.63
C ASN A 10 -0.60 0.27 7.07
N LEU A 11 0.23 -0.65 7.55
CA LEU A 11 -0.24 -1.94 8.05
C LEU A 11 -1.13 -1.79 9.29
N GLN A 12 -0.76 -0.90 10.21
CA GLN A 12 -1.59 -0.61 11.38
C GLN A 12 -2.97 -0.08 10.99
N ARG A 13 -3.01 0.81 10.01
CA ARG A 13 -4.28 1.35 9.50
C ARG A 13 -5.14 0.27 8.87
N ILE A 14 -4.57 -0.55 7.99
CA ILE A 14 -5.30 -1.63 7.31
C ILE A 14 -5.84 -2.64 8.33
N CYS A 15 -5.00 -3.06 9.26
CA CYS A 15 -5.40 -4.03 10.28
C CYS A 15 -6.51 -3.48 11.17
N ARG A 16 -6.45 -2.19 11.52
CA ARG A 16 -7.49 -1.54 12.33
C ARG A 16 -8.81 -1.45 11.58
N GLU A 17 -8.77 -1.01 10.32
CA GLU A 17 -9.96 -0.83 9.50
C GLU A 17 -10.68 -2.14 9.19
N HIS A 18 -9.93 -3.24 9.08
CA HIS A 18 -10.47 -4.55 8.70
C HIS A 18 -10.49 -5.55 9.86
N ASP A 19 -10.22 -5.08 11.07
CA ASP A 19 -10.22 -5.91 12.29
C ASP A 19 -9.35 -7.17 12.13
N LEU A 20 -8.13 -6.97 11.61
CA LEU A 20 -7.15 -8.04 11.43
C LEU A 20 -6.09 -7.97 12.51
N SER A 21 -5.79 -9.11 13.13
CA SER A 21 -4.66 -9.22 14.05
C SER A 21 -3.38 -9.56 13.26
N SER A 22 -2.23 -9.42 13.92
CA SER A 22 -0.96 -9.86 13.35
C SER A 22 -0.96 -11.38 13.09
N VAL A 23 -1.67 -12.14 13.90
CA VAL A 23 -1.86 -13.59 13.71
C VAL A 23 -2.63 -13.87 12.43
N ASP A 24 -3.73 -13.16 12.20
CA ASP A 24 -4.54 -13.32 10.99
C ASP A 24 -3.73 -12.98 9.74
N LEU A 25 -3.00 -11.88 9.78
CA LEU A 25 -2.19 -11.45 8.65
C LEU A 25 -1.06 -12.44 8.38
N ALA A 26 -0.38 -12.93 9.42
CA ALA A 26 0.68 -13.92 9.29
C ALA A 26 0.16 -15.20 8.64
N SER A 27 -1.02 -15.66 9.05
CA SER A 27 -1.66 -16.83 8.46
C SER A 27 -1.94 -16.65 6.98
N ARG A 28 -2.51 -15.50 6.60
CA ARG A 28 -2.83 -15.18 5.20
C ARG A 28 -1.58 -15.06 4.33
N ALA A 29 -0.51 -14.49 4.89
CA ALA A 29 0.75 -14.26 4.18
C ALA A 29 1.67 -15.49 4.19
N ASP A 30 1.32 -16.53 4.94
CA ASP A 30 2.16 -17.70 5.16
C ASP A 30 3.56 -17.31 5.68
N MET A 31 3.55 -16.49 6.74
CA MET A 31 4.76 -15.95 7.36
C MET A 31 4.75 -16.18 8.86
N PRO A 32 5.93 -16.21 9.50
CA PRO A 32 6.00 -16.29 10.95
C PRO A 32 5.31 -15.09 11.61
N GLN A 33 4.55 -15.32 12.66
CA GLN A 33 3.85 -14.27 13.40
C GLN A 33 4.82 -13.19 13.92
N LYS A 34 5.98 -13.61 14.37
CA LYS A 34 7.01 -12.70 14.89
C LYS A 34 7.48 -11.72 13.82
N THR A 35 7.64 -12.17 12.58
CA THR A 35 8.06 -11.34 11.45
C THR A 35 6.98 -10.30 11.12
N VAL A 36 5.73 -10.75 11.01
CA VAL A 36 4.60 -9.85 10.72
C VAL A 36 4.40 -8.84 11.85
N TYR A 37 4.48 -9.28 13.10
CA TYR A 37 4.38 -8.40 14.24
C TYR A 37 5.46 -7.32 14.21
N SER A 38 6.72 -7.69 13.91
CA SER A 38 7.82 -6.72 13.78
C SER A 38 7.58 -5.70 12.67
N MET A 39 7.01 -6.14 11.53
CA MET A 39 6.66 -5.24 10.43
C MET A 39 5.61 -4.23 10.84
N ILE A 40 4.57 -4.67 11.55
CA ILE A 40 3.49 -3.79 12.04
C ILE A 40 4.01 -2.80 13.08
N GLN A 41 4.94 -3.23 13.93
CA GLN A 41 5.54 -2.37 14.95
C GLN A 41 6.62 -1.43 14.42
N GLY A 42 7.13 -1.70 13.22
CA GLY A 42 8.20 -0.89 12.65
C GLY A 42 9.55 -1.08 13.35
N ASN A 43 9.77 -2.22 13.97
CA ASN A 43 10.96 -2.48 14.80
C ASN A 43 12.21 -2.83 13.98
N ASN A 44 12.04 -3.39 12.79
CA ASN A 44 13.13 -3.86 11.95
C ASN A 44 12.96 -3.35 10.52
N ASN A 45 14.07 -3.31 9.78
CA ASN A 45 14.02 -2.99 8.36
C ASN A 45 13.17 -4.02 7.63
N CYS A 46 12.20 -3.54 6.88
CA CYS A 46 11.31 -4.40 6.11
C CYS A 46 12.03 -4.95 4.88
N ARG A 47 12.05 -6.26 4.75
CA ARG A 47 12.60 -6.91 3.55
C ARG A 47 11.58 -6.86 2.42
N ILE A 48 12.08 -6.68 1.20
CA ILE A 48 11.23 -6.55 0.01
C ILE A 48 10.37 -7.81 -0.20
N ASP A 49 10.93 -8.99 -0.02
CA ASP A 49 10.20 -10.25 -0.17
C ASP A 49 9.07 -10.38 0.86
N ASN A 50 9.30 -9.96 2.09
CA ASN A 50 8.27 -9.94 3.13
C ASN A 50 7.17 -8.92 2.80
N LEU A 51 7.55 -7.76 2.30
CA LEU A 51 6.61 -6.74 1.87
C LEU A 51 5.69 -7.25 0.75
N GLU A 52 6.26 -7.94 -0.23
CA GLU A 52 5.49 -8.53 -1.33
C GLU A 52 4.49 -9.59 -0.83
N LYS A 53 4.90 -10.45 0.10
CA LYS A 53 4.03 -11.48 0.68
C LYS A 53 2.84 -10.86 1.42
N VAL A 54 3.11 -9.84 2.22
CA VAL A 54 2.05 -9.14 2.97
C VAL A 54 1.11 -8.39 2.02
N ALA A 55 1.66 -7.70 1.04
CA ALA A 55 0.86 -6.98 0.05
C ALA A 55 -0.08 -7.94 -0.71
N LYS A 56 0.44 -9.09 -1.13
CA LYS A 56 -0.35 -10.12 -1.81
C LYS A 56 -1.47 -10.65 -0.91
N ALA A 57 -1.15 -10.90 0.36
CA ALA A 57 -2.15 -11.39 1.32
C ALA A 57 -3.27 -10.38 1.55
N LEU A 58 -2.96 -9.10 1.51
CA LEU A 58 -3.93 -8.01 1.69
C LEU A 58 -4.58 -7.57 0.38
N LEU A 59 -4.16 -8.13 -0.76
CA LEU A 59 -4.64 -7.76 -2.09
C LEU A 59 -4.40 -6.28 -2.42
N VAL A 60 -3.26 -5.76 -1.97
CA VAL A 60 -2.82 -4.39 -2.27
C VAL A 60 -1.51 -4.42 -3.04
N SER A 61 -1.19 -3.30 -3.70
CA SER A 61 0.12 -3.15 -4.35
C SER A 61 1.22 -2.94 -3.30
N PRO A 62 2.40 -3.56 -3.46
CA PRO A 62 3.55 -3.21 -2.61
C PRO A 62 3.87 -1.73 -2.64
N THR A 63 3.71 -1.07 -3.79
CA THR A 63 3.90 0.38 -3.93
C THR A 63 2.98 1.17 -3.00
N ALA A 64 1.72 0.74 -2.87
CA ALA A 64 0.78 1.39 -1.97
C ALA A 64 1.24 1.31 -0.52
N LEU A 65 1.81 0.17 -0.09
CA LEU A 65 2.29 0.01 1.27
C LEU A 65 3.47 0.90 1.61
N VAL A 66 4.26 1.32 0.63
CA VAL A 66 5.42 2.21 0.83
C VAL A 66 5.10 3.68 0.54
N THR A 67 3.86 4.00 0.21
CA THR A 67 3.43 5.37 -0.06
C THR A 67 2.80 5.97 1.19
N PRO A 68 3.35 7.07 1.72
CA PRO A 68 2.77 7.70 2.91
C PRO A 68 1.47 8.43 2.60
N ASN A 69 0.61 8.51 3.61
CA ASN A 69 -0.60 9.34 3.61
C ASN A 69 -1.68 8.98 2.58
N LEU A 70 -1.67 7.76 2.06
CA LEU A 70 -2.77 7.29 1.21
C LEU A 70 -4.02 7.04 2.06
N PRO A 71 -5.21 7.48 1.61
CA PRO A 71 -6.45 7.07 2.24
C PRO A 71 -6.62 5.55 2.23
N THR A 72 -7.22 4.99 3.28
CA THR A 72 -7.37 3.54 3.40
C THR A 72 -8.16 2.93 2.23
N ASN A 73 -9.18 3.62 1.74
CA ASN A 73 -9.96 3.15 0.60
C ASN A 73 -9.12 3.06 -0.68
N VAL A 74 -8.17 3.98 -0.88
CA VAL A 74 -7.24 3.92 -2.01
C VAL A 74 -6.21 2.82 -1.78
N LEU A 75 -5.67 2.74 -0.55
CA LEU A 75 -4.68 1.73 -0.18
C LEU A 75 -5.19 0.31 -0.41
N MET A 76 -6.45 0.06 -0.12
CA MET A 76 -7.09 -1.26 -0.25
C MET A 76 -7.78 -1.48 -1.60
N SER A 77 -7.70 -0.52 -2.53
CA SER A 77 -8.37 -0.64 -3.81
C SER A 77 -7.71 -1.71 -4.69
N ARG A 78 -8.48 -2.67 -5.15
CA ARG A 78 -8.01 -3.68 -6.11
C ARG A 78 -7.80 -3.10 -7.50
N ARG A 79 -8.34 -1.91 -7.77
CA ARG A 79 -8.22 -1.24 -9.07
C ARG A 79 -6.88 -0.54 -9.23
N VAL A 80 -6.22 -0.16 -8.13
CA VAL A 80 -4.95 0.59 -8.19
C VAL A 80 -3.85 -0.22 -8.87
N PRO A 81 -3.57 -1.49 -8.53
CA PRO A 81 -2.57 -2.26 -9.25
C PRO A 81 -2.86 -2.39 -10.74
N ARG A 82 -4.13 -2.58 -11.09
CA ARG A 82 -4.56 -2.68 -12.50
C ARG A 82 -4.36 -1.37 -13.24
N LEU A 83 -4.67 -0.25 -12.61
CA LEU A 83 -4.42 1.08 -13.16
C LEU A 83 -2.93 1.32 -13.38
N MET A 84 -2.09 0.90 -12.44
CA MET A 84 -0.64 1.04 -12.56
C MET A 84 -0.07 0.24 -13.73
N GLU A 85 -0.57 -0.98 -13.95
CA GLU A 85 -0.19 -1.78 -15.11
C GLU A 85 -0.56 -1.09 -16.42
N GLN A 86 -1.77 -0.56 -16.50
CA GLN A 86 -2.22 0.18 -17.68
C GLN A 86 -1.41 1.45 -17.88
N TYR A 87 -1.12 2.18 -16.80
CA TYR A 87 -0.31 3.38 -16.83
C TYR A 87 1.10 3.10 -17.38
N ALA A 88 1.71 1.99 -16.99
CA ALA A 88 3.03 1.59 -17.44
C ALA A 88 3.07 1.31 -18.96
N LYS A 89 1.95 0.91 -19.56
CA LYS A 89 1.83 0.62 -20.99
C LYS A 89 1.51 1.86 -21.83
N MET A 90 1.16 2.97 -21.21
CA MET A 90 0.80 4.21 -21.88
C MET A 90 2.03 4.92 -22.46
N SER A 91 1.81 5.70 -23.53
CA SER A 91 2.82 6.63 -24.02
C SER A 91 3.05 7.76 -23.00
N MET A 92 4.17 8.48 -23.13
CA MET A 92 4.44 9.61 -22.25
C MET A 92 3.34 10.67 -22.33
N GLU A 93 2.84 10.93 -23.54
CA GLU A 93 1.76 11.90 -23.76
C GLU A 93 0.48 11.48 -23.02
N GLN A 94 0.12 10.19 -23.11
CA GLN A 94 -1.05 9.66 -22.40
C GLN A 94 -0.88 9.71 -20.90
N ARG A 95 0.33 9.42 -20.39
CA ARG A 95 0.64 9.51 -18.96
C ARG A 95 0.50 10.94 -18.44
N ASP A 96 0.99 11.91 -19.20
CA ASP A 96 0.92 13.31 -18.82
C ASP A 96 -0.53 13.79 -18.73
N LEU A 97 -1.37 13.45 -19.72
CA LEU A 97 -2.78 13.79 -19.71
C LEU A 97 -3.50 13.16 -18.53
N LEU A 98 -3.24 11.89 -18.25
CA LEU A 98 -3.86 11.19 -17.13
C LEU A 98 -3.39 11.78 -15.80
N SER A 99 -2.09 12.08 -15.69
CA SER A 99 -1.53 12.68 -14.47
C SER A 99 -2.15 14.05 -14.18
N GLU A 100 -2.32 14.89 -15.19
CA GLU A 100 -3.01 16.18 -15.03
C GLU A 100 -4.45 16.01 -14.55
N PHE A 101 -5.16 15.06 -15.13
CA PHE A 101 -6.54 14.75 -14.75
C PHE A 101 -6.63 14.30 -13.29
N ILE A 102 -5.75 13.40 -12.87
CA ILE A 102 -5.71 12.90 -11.50
C ILE A 102 -5.38 14.01 -10.51
N LEU A 103 -4.37 14.83 -10.83
CA LEU A 103 -3.99 15.96 -9.97
C LEU A 103 -5.15 16.95 -9.82
N GLU A 104 -5.86 17.24 -10.91
CA GLU A 104 -7.00 18.13 -10.88
C GLU A 104 -8.13 17.59 -9.99
N MET A 105 -8.34 16.27 -10.00
CA MET A 105 -9.32 15.62 -9.12
C MET A 105 -8.92 15.64 -7.65
N LEU A 106 -7.61 15.53 -7.36
CA LEU A 106 -7.10 15.43 -6.00
C LEU A 106 -6.83 16.77 -5.34
N GLU A 107 -6.63 17.84 -6.12
CA GLU A 107 -6.41 19.18 -5.58
C GLU A 107 -7.71 19.73 -5.00
N PRO A 108 -7.66 20.31 -3.78
CA PRO A 108 -8.83 20.98 -3.23
C PRO A 108 -9.17 22.18 -4.11
N ARG A 109 -10.39 22.21 -4.59
CA ARG A 109 -10.88 23.36 -5.33
C ARG A 109 -11.11 24.51 -4.37
N ASP A 110 -10.43 25.60 -4.59
CA ASP A 110 -10.77 26.86 -3.94
C ASP A 110 -12.16 27.25 -4.44
N GLY A 111 -13.11 27.01 -3.59
CA GLY A 111 -14.53 27.17 -3.90
C GLY A 111 -14.98 28.56 -4.16
#